data_74230a589e6ab4c0e0ce325d8ef3ddbb
#
_entry.id   74230a589e6ab4c0e0ce325d8ef3ddbb
#
_cell.length_a   1.000
_cell.length_b   1.000
_cell.length_c   1.000
_cell.angle_alpha   90.00
_cell.angle_beta   90.00
_cell.angle_gamma   90.00
#
_symmetry.space_group_name_H-M   'P 1'
#
loop_
_entity.id
_entity.type
_entity.pdbx_description
1 polymer ?
#
loop_
_entity_poly.entity_id
_entity_poly.type
_entity_poly.pdbx_seq_one_letter_code
_entity_poly.pdbx_strand_id
1 'polypeptide(L)'
;MAQVSQFWGGATIGDSGPYSFDQYNRPFRVLVSNGSADAGIAVRYLNQLAGTTTGLRANGVDILSGAALVRGIWYTSTATINHALPAVGAGMERTDLIVLRASWSAQTVRQVRLVGTEYILGSPNVPPALTQTDYVTWEIPLFEVNVTTGNDVSLADRRRFNIMQHFGKALVGAMIMGRE
;
A
#
# COMPACT_ATOMS: atom_id res chain seq x y z
N MET A 1 2.04 11.38 15.58
CA MET A 1 2.65 10.12 15.05
C MET A 1 1.71 9.60 13.98
N ALA A 2 2.14 9.59 12.75
CA ALA A 2 1.25 9.32 11.62
C ALA A 2 1.41 7.92 11.02
N GLN A 3 2.58 7.33 11.04
CA GLN A 3 2.87 6.04 10.40
C GLN A 3 3.65 5.11 11.34
N VAL A 4 3.19 3.88 11.45
CA VAL A 4 3.86 2.82 12.19
C VAL A 4 3.96 1.58 11.33
N SER A 5 5.13 0.97 11.26
CA SER A 5 5.35 -0.36 10.72
C SER A 5 5.85 -1.27 11.85
N GLN A 6 5.25 -2.44 11.98
CA GLN A 6 5.64 -3.41 13.00
C GLN A 6 6.30 -4.60 12.33
N PHE A 7 7.51 -4.89 12.77
CA PHE A 7 8.24 -6.11 12.46
C PHE A 7 8.16 -7.02 13.69
N TRP A 8 7.71 -8.23 13.49
CA TRP A 8 7.78 -9.26 14.52
C TRP A 8 9.15 -9.94 14.39
N GLY A 9 10.03 -9.60 15.28
CA GLY A 9 11.40 -10.15 15.27
C GLY A 9 12.45 -9.08 15.48
N GLY A 10 12.30 -8.28 16.53
CA GLY A 10 13.41 -7.44 17.00
C GLY A 10 14.53 -8.33 17.51
N ALA A 11 15.70 -8.18 16.93
CA ALA A 11 16.94 -8.91 17.27
C ALA A 11 17.44 -8.66 18.72
N THR A 12 16.61 -8.13 19.59
CA THR A 12 16.98 -7.74 20.95
C THR A 12 16.28 -8.52 22.06
N ILE A 13 15.40 -9.43 21.73
CA ILE A 13 14.83 -10.33 22.72
C ILE A 13 15.47 -11.69 22.48
N GLY A 14 16.46 -12.00 23.25
CA GLY A 14 17.18 -13.21 23.58
C GLY A 14 16.80 -14.59 23.03
N ASP A 15 16.00 -14.64 22.02
CA ASP A 15 15.61 -15.84 21.33
C ASP A 15 16.37 -15.88 19.99
N SER A 16 17.56 -16.42 20.07
CA SER A 16 18.36 -16.82 18.91
C SER A 16 17.74 -18.06 18.24
N GLY A 17 16.41 -18.07 18.14
CA GLY A 17 15.69 -19.14 17.46
C GLY A 17 16.03 -19.14 15.97
N PRO A 18 16.05 -20.30 15.32
CA PRO A 18 16.41 -20.46 13.92
C PRO A 18 15.34 -19.93 12.95
N TYR A 19 14.41 -19.11 13.43
CA TYR A 19 13.31 -18.61 12.62
C TYR A 19 13.72 -17.35 11.86
N SER A 20 13.85 -17.48 10.56
CA SER A 20 14.02 -16.31 9.69
C SER A 20 12.74 -15.47 9.68
N PHE A 21 12.87 -14.18 9.40
CA PHE A 21 11.75 -13.24 9.19
C PHE A 21 10.69 -13.82 8.23
N ASP A 22 11.10 -14.55 7.21
CA ASP A 22 10.21 -15.20 6.26
C ASP A 22 9.36 -16.31 6.91
N GLN A 23 9.92 -17.09 7.81
CA GLN A 23 9.19 -18.15 8.51
C GLN A 23 8.11 -17.59 9.45
N TYR A 24 8.37 -16.43 10.09
CA TYR A 24 7.37 -15.75 10.91
C TYR A 24 6.25 -15.12 10.08
N ASN A 25 6.59 -14.52 8.96
CA ASN A 25 5.61 -13.81 8.14
C ASN A 25 4.86 -14.72 7.16
N ARG A 26 5.36 -15.90 6.88
CA ARG A 26 4.76 -16.85 5.95
C ARG A 26 3.28 -17.19 6.27
N PRO A 27 2.89 -17.48 7.53
CA PRO A 27 1.49 -17.70 7.87
C PRO A 27 0.61 -16.47 7.58
N PHE A 28 1.10 -15.26 7.89
CA PHE A 28 0.35 -14.03 7.61
C PHE A 28 0.26 -13.77 6.11
N ARG A 29 1.31 -14.07 5.34
CA ARG A 29 1.28 -14.00 3.88
C ARG A 29 0.21 -14.92 3.30
N VAL A 30 0.11 -16.14 3.79
CA VAL A 30 -0.91 -17.12 3.36
C VAL A 30 -2.32 -16.68 3.75
N LEU A 31 -2.51 -16.14 4.96
CA LEU A 31 -3.82 -15.69 5.45
C LEU A 31 -4.40 -14.49 4.68
N VAL A 32 -3.54 -13.69 4.08
CA VAL A 32 -3.92 -12.46 3.35
C VAL A 32 -3.64 -12.54 1.85
N SER A 33 -3.09 -13.65 1.39
CA SER A 33 -2.81 -13.89 -0.02
C SER A 33 -4.10 -14.12 -0.78
N ASN A 34 -4.48 -13.16 -1.58
CA ASN A 34 -5.59 -13.28 -2.55
C ASN A 34 -5.06 -13.82 -3.89
N GLY A 35 -4.28 -14.89 -3.83
CA GLY A 35 -3.85 -15.66 -5.00
C GLY A 35 -2.70 -15.07 -5.83
N SER A 36 -2.28 -13.83 -5.70
CA SER A 36 -1.17 -13.30 -6.51
C SER A 36 -0.28 -12.24 -5.87
N ALA A 37 -0.60 -11.74 -4.67
CA ALA A 37 0.30 -10.81 -3.99
C ALA A 37 0.10 -10.89 -2.47
N ASP A 38 1.16 -11.17 -1.76
CA ASP A 38 1.24 -11.21 -0.29
C ASP A 38 1.08 -9.81 0.34
N ALA A 39 0.19 -8.99 -0.23
CA ALA A 39 0.04 -7.60 0.17
C ALA A 39 -1.35 -7.07 -0.18
N GLY A 40 -1.86 -6.15 0.61
CA GLY A 40 -3.12 -5.46 0.34
C GLY A 40 -3.61 -4.60 1.50
N ILE A 41 -4.63 -3.82 1.22
CA ILE A 41 -5.26 -2.90 2.16
C ILE A 41 -6.25 -3.66 3.04
N ALA A 42 -6.23 -3.40 4.35
CA ALA A 42 -7.18 -3.99 5.29
C ALA A 42 -8.59 -3.46 5.06
N VAL A 43 -9.51 -4.35 4.74
CA VAL A 43 -10.92 -4.02 4.49
C VAL A 43 -11.60 -3.62 5.80
N ARG A 44 -12.44 -2.59 5.74
CA ARG A 44 -13.24 -2.10 6.88
C ARG A 44 -12.44 -1.65 8.09
N TYR A 45 -11.19 -1.26 7.89
CA TYR A 45 -10.36 -0.71 8.94
C TYR A 45 -10.05 0.76 8.67
N LEU A 46 -10.53 1.65 9.55
CA LEU A 46 -10.43 3.11 9.39
C LEU A 46 -10.94 3.55 8.01
N ASN A 47 -10.26 4.47 7.35
CA ASN A 47 -10.60 4.98 6.02
C ASN A 47 -9.96 4.17 4.87
N GLN A 48 -9.38 2.99 5.18
CA GLN A 48 -8.82 2.07 4.19
C GLN A 48 -7.78 2.72 3.28
N LEU A 49 -7.02 3.70 3.78
CA LEU A 49 -6.04 4.48 3.02
C LEU A 49 -6.67 5.15 1.78
N ALA A 50 -7.90 5.63 1.89
CA ALA A 50 -8.56 6.35 0.80
C ALA A 50 -7.80 7.62 0.44
N GLY A 51 -7.74 7.93 -0.84
CA GLY A 51 -7.11 9.14 -1.36
C GLY A 51 -8.11 10.21 -1.69
N THR A 52 -7.78 11.46 -1.37
CA THR A 52 -8.54 12.65 -1.74
C THR A 52 -7.60 13.72 -2.25
N THR A 53 -8.07 14.52 -3.21
CA THR A 53 -7.34 15.70 -3.66
C THR A 53 -7.67 16.91 -2.77
N THR A 54 -6.69 17.74 -2.45
CA THR A 54 -6.87 18.95 -1.64
C THR A 54 -7.35 20.13 -2.49
N GLY A 55 -8.61 20.12 -2.96
CA GLY A 55 -9.25 21.22 -3.67
C GLY A 55 -9.09 21.23 -5.20
N LEU A 56 -9.61 22.26 -5.88
CA LEU A 56 -9.70 22.37 -7.34
C LEU A 56 -8.37 22.59 -8.07
N ARG A 57 -7.32 22.95 -7.34
CA ARG A 57 -5.92 23.02 -7.81
C ARG A 57 -5.06 22.39 -6.74
N ALA A 58 -5.12 21.08 -6.68
CA ALA A 58 -4.55 20.35 -5.57
C ALA A 58 -3.03 20.44 -5.59
N ASN A 59 -2.46 21.15 -4.63
CA ASN A 59 -1.02 21.10 -4.37
C ASN A 59 -0.58 19.79 -3.70
N GLY A 60 -1.49 18.82 -3.59
CA GLY A 60 -1.22 17.55 -2.95
C GLY A 60 -2.38 16.55 -3.01
N VAL A 61 -2.05 15.34 -2.62
CA VAL A 61 -2.99 14.25 -2.38
C VAL A 61 -2.91 13.85 -0.92
N ASP A 62 -4.06 13.81 -0.27
CA ASP A 62 -4.21 13.33 1.08
C ASP A 62 -4.58 11.85 1.07
N ILE A 63 -3.77 11.03 1.72
CA ILE A 63 -4.09 9.63 1.99
C ILE A 63 -4.61 9.53 3.42
N LEU A 64 -5.87 9.16 3.55
CA LEU A 64 -6.56 9.05 4.84
C LEU A 64 -6.01 7.87 5.65
N SER A 65 -6.42 7.81 6.92
CA SER A 65 -6.03 6.73 7.84
C SER A 65 -6.43 5.35 7.31
N GLY A 66 -5.68 4.33 7.71
CA GLY A 66 -5.95 2.95 7.30
C GLY A 66 -4.81 2.01 7.65
N ALA A 67 -4.96 0.76 7.26
CA ALA A 67 -3.94 -0.26 7.45
C ALA A 67 -3.76 -1.12 6.21
N ALA A 68 -2.60 -1.75 6.12
CA ALA A 68 -2.26 -2.67 5.04
C ALA A 68 -1.30 -3.75 5.53
N LEU A 69 -1.23 -4.84 4.79
CA LEU A 69 -0.17 -5.81 4.89
C LEU A 69 0.68 -5.75 3.62
N VAL A 70 2.00 -5.61 3.78
CA VAL A 70 2.95 -5.57 2.67
C VAL A 70 4.00 -6.64 2.90
N ARG A 71 3.94 -7.73 2.16
CA ARG A 71 4.87 -8.89 2.30
C ARG A 71 4.97 -9.40 3.74
N GLY A 72 3.84 -9.50 4.44
CA GLY A 72 3.77 -9.94 5.84
C GLY A 72 4.10 -8.87 6.88
N ILE A 73 4.43 -7.65 6.47
CA ILE A 73 4.71 -6.54 7.36
C ILE A 73 3.44 -5.71 7.52
N TRP A 74 2.99 -5.53 8.75
CA TRP A 74 1.82 -4.72 9.06
C TRP A 74 2.15 -3.22 8.99
N TYR A 75 1.33 -2.48 8.30
CA TYR A 75 1.36 -1.03 8.22
C TYR A 75 0.08 -0.43 8.78
N THR A 76 0.17 0.63 9.56
CA THR A 76 -0.97 1.40 10.06
C THR A 76 -0.67 2.88 10.01
N SER A 77 -1.63 3.66 9.54
CA SER A 77 -1.66 5.12 9.70
C SER A 77 -2.95 5.53 10.38
N THR A 78 -2.86 6.24 11.49
CA THR A 78 -4.02 6.80 12.21
C THR A 78 -4.32 8.24 11.83
N ALA A 79 -3.46 8.85 11.03
CA ALA A 79 -3.61 10.22 10.54
C ALA A 79 -3.60 10.27 9.01
N THR A 80 -4.16 11.34 8.48
CA THR A 80 -4.02 11.70 7.08
C THR A 80 -2.57 12.10 6.78
N ILE A 81 -2.05 11.64 5.64
CA ILE A 81 -0.71 11.96 5.16
C ILE A 81 -0.85 12.67 3.83
N ASN A 82 -0.34 13.89 3.77
CA ASN A 82 -0.30 14.67 2.56
C ASN A 82 0.95 14.34 1.72
N HIS A 83 0.75 14.14 0.43
CA HIS A 83 1.80 14.02 -0.57
C HIS A 83 1.76 15.25 -1.47
N ALA A 84 2.68 16.19 -1.26
CA ALA A 84 2.80 17.38 -2.07
C ALA A 84 3.08 17.03 -3.54
N LEU A 85 2.41 17.72 -4.46
CA LEU A 85 2.55 17.55 -5.90
C LEU A 85 3.13 18.84 -6.49
N PRO A 86 4.43 18.88 -6.80
CA PRO A 86 4.99 20.00 -7.55
C PRO A 86 4.29 20.19 -8.90
N ALA A 87 4.13 21.44 -9.30
CA ALA A 87 3.57 21.78 -10.59
C ALA A 87 4.36 21.12 -11.73
N VAL A 88 3.69 20.87 -12.83
CA VAL A 88 4.31 20.48 -14.10
C VAL A 88 4.54 21.70 -14.99
N GLY A 89 5.44 21.58 -15.96
CA GLY A 89 5.71 22.63 -16.94
C GLY A 89 4.48 23.01 -17.77
N ALA A 90 4.49 24.19 -18.36
CA ALA A 90 3.41 24.65 -19.24
C ALA A 90 3.24 23.70 -20.44
N GLY A 91 2.01 23.23 -20.69
CA GLY A 91 1.70 22.25 -21.73
C GLY A 91 2.19 20.84 -21.45
N MET A 92 2.55 20.55 -20.20
CA MET A 92 3.03 19.23 -19.77
C MET A 92 2.03 18.55 -18.84
N GLU A 93 2.17 17.25 -18.74
CA GLU A 93 1.49 16.40 -17.77
C GLU A 93 2.46 15.36 -17.18
N ARG A 94 2.14 14.82 -16.02
CA ARG A 94 2.94 13.80 -15.36
C ARG A 94 2.03 12.86 -14.58
N THR A 95 2.34 11.57 -14.62
CA THR A 95 1.69 10.58 -13.76
C THR A 95 2.65 10.12 -12.67
N ASP A 96 2.31 10.45 -11.42
CA ASP A 96 3.00 9.98 -10.23
C ASP A 96 2.29 8.72 -9.67
N LEU A 97 2.98 7.92 -8.87
CA LEU A 97 2.38 6.85 -8.09
C LEU A 97 2.54 7.13 -6.59
N ILE A 98 1.45 6.99 -5.83
CA ILE A 98 1.53 6.87 -4.37
C ILE A 98 1.52 5.39 -4.04
N VAL A 99 2.54 4.94 -3.32
CA VAL A 99 2.78 3.54 -2.99
C VAL A 99 2.97 3.34 -1.49
N LEU A 100 2.72 2.13 -0.99
CA LEU A 100 3.31 1.67 0.26
C LEU A 100 4.60 0.93 -0.09
N ARG A 101 5.72 1.42 0.46
CA ARG A 101 7.04 0.83 0.30
C ARG A 101 7.48 0.16 1.58
N ALA A 102 7.70 -1.14 1.52
CA ALA A 102 8.44 -1.87 2.53
C ALA A 102 9.93 -1.81 2.20
N SER A 103 10.75 -1.44 3.17
CA SER A 103 12.21 -1.45 3.08
C SER A 103 12.77 -2.32 4.19
N TRP A 104 13.48 -3.40 3.82
CA TRP A 104 14.07 -4.31 4.79
C TRP A 104 15.30 -3.72 5.47
N SER A 105 16.11 -2.95 4.73
CA SER A 105 17.27 -2.27 5.31
C SER A 105 16.88 -1.21 6.34
N ALA A 106 15.81 -0.46 6.08
CA ALA A 106 15.29 0.54 7.00
C ALA A 106 14.29 -0.06 8.03
N GLN A 107 13.89 -1.32 7.86
CA GLN A 107 12.88 -2.00 8.69
C GLN A 107 11.58 -1.20 8.83
N THR A 108 11.10 -0.65 7.72
CA THR A 108 9.91 0.22 7.71
C THR A 108 8.99 -0.09 6.56
N VAL A 109 7.69 0.21 6.75
CA VAL A 109 6.74 0.45 5.66
C VAL A 109 6.29 1.90 5.72
N ARG A 110 6.34 2.59 4.60
CA ARG A 110 5.97 4.01 4.50
C ARG A 110 5.19 4.27 3.21
N GLN A 111 4.33 5.29 3.26
CA GLN A 111 3.79 5.88 2.05
C GLN A 111 4.88 6.69 1.37
N VAL A 112 5.04 6.48 0.08
CA VAL A 112 6.04 7.17 -0.75
C VAL A 112 5.37 7.59 -2.05
N ARG A 113 5.71 8.78 -2.54
CA ARG A 113 5.37 9.20 -3.88
C ARG A 113 6.53 8.89 -4.81
N LEU A 114 6.26 8.14 -5.86
CA LEU A 114 7.14 7.93 -7.00
C LEU A 114 6.81 9.00 -8.03
N VAL A 115 7.78 9.83 -8.36
CA VAL A 115 7.60 10.92 -9.34
C VAL A 115 7.77 10.37 -10.74
N GLY A 116 6.78 10.60 -11.58
CA GLY A 116 6.82 10.25 -12.99
C GLY A 116 7.66 11.22 -13.82
N THR A 117 7.84 10.89 -15.08
CA THR A 117 8.44 11.77 -16.07
C THR A 117 7.37 12.75 -16.61
N GLU A 118 7.75 13.98 -16.89
CA GLU A 118 6.86 14.93 -17.55
C GLU A 118 6.81 14.65 -19.06
N TYR A 119 5.61 14.70 -19.61
CA TYR A 119 5.29 14.50 -21.02
C TYR A 119 4.49 15.68 -21.55
N ILE A 120 4.50 15.88 -22.86
CA ILE A 120 3.64 16.84 -23.53
C ILE A 120 2.18 16.42 -23.31
N LEU A 121 1.32 17.34 -22.94
CA LEU A 121 -0.11 17.12 -22.67
C LEU A 121 -0.77 16.37 -23.84
N GLY A 122 -1.45 15.25 -23.52
CA GLY A 122 -2.08 14.37 -24.51
C GLY A 122 -1.15 13.32 -25.14
N SER A 123 0.11 13.25 -24.75
CA SER A 123 1.02 12.18 -25.14
C SER A 123 0.81 10.93 -24.25
N PRO A 124 1.19 9.72 -24.72
CA PRO A 124 1.17 8.54 -23.89
C PRO A 124 1.99 8.75 -22.61
N ASN A 125 1.32 8.67 -21.46
CA ASN A 125 1.93 8.89 -20.16
C ASN A 125 2.07 7.55 -19.43
N VAL A 126 3.28 7.23 -18.98
CA VAL A 126 3.60 5.98 -18.32
C VAL A 126 3.93 6.25 -16.86
N PRO A 127 3.18 5.66 -15.91
CA PRO A 127 3.51 5.79 -14.50
C PRO A 127 4.86 5.13 -14.17
N PRO A 128 5.53 5.56 -13.09
CA PRO A 128 6.76 4.94 -12.61
C PRO A 128 6.58 3.43 -12.35
N ALA A 129 7.59 2.65 -12.68
CA ALA A 129 7.60 1.22 -12.38
C ALA A 129 7.72 0.98 -10.86
N LEU A 130 7.01 -0.04 -10.37
CA LEU A 130 7.13 -0.49 -8.99
C LEU A 130 8.43 -1.27 -8.79
N THR A 131 9.10 -1.04 -7.68
CA THR A 131 10.21 -1.88 -7.23
C THR A 131 9.66 -3.04 -6.40
N GLN A 132 9.89 -4.27 -6.84
CA GLN A 132 9.41 -5.48 -6.17
C GLN A 132 10.55 -6.50 -6.08
N THR A 133 11.53 -6.20 -5.21
CA THR A 133 12.67 -7.07 -4.92
C THR A 133 12.54 -7.61 -3.50
N ASP A 134 12.38 -8.93 -3.39
CA ASP A 134 12.24 -9.62 -2.10
C ASP A 134 13.43 -9.30 -1.16
N TYR A 135 13.09 -9.07 0.11
CA TYR A 135 14.03 -8.77 1.19
C TYR A 135 14.88 -7.48 1.00
N VAL A 136 14.58 -6.69 -0.03
CA VAL A 136 15.23 -5.38 -0.27
C VAL A 136 14.19 -4.27 -0.22
N THR A 137 13.31 -4.23 -1.23
CA THR A 137 12.25 -3.23 -1.34
C THR A 137 11.04 -3.84 -2.03
N TRP A 138 9.86 -3.65 -1.45
CA TRP A 138 8.62 -4.07 -2.06
C TRP A 138 7.60 -2.94 -2.03
N GLU A 139 7.03 -2.64 -3.19
CA GLU A 139 6.07 -1.57 -3.36
C GLU A 139 4.72 -2.11 -3.79
N ILE A 140 3.65 -1.60 -3.18
CA ILE A 140 2.27 -1.81 -3.63
C ILE A 140 1.62 -0.47 -3.95
N PRO A 141 0.91 -0.35 -5.07
CA PRO A 141 0.30 0.90 -5.47
C PRO A 141 -0.94 1.20 -4.61
N LEU A 142 -1.12 2.47 -4.26
CA LEU A 142 -2.34 3.00 -3.67
C LEU A 142 -3.11 3.80 -4.73
N PHE A 143 -2.48 4.81 -5.30
CA PHE A 143 -3.11 5.69 -6.28
C PHE A 143 -2.13 6.06 -7.38
N GLU A 144 -2.66 6.13 -8.59
CA GLU A 144 -2.04 6.79 -9.71
C GLU A 144 -2.57 8.22 -9.74
N VAL A 145 -1.67 9.18 -9.84
CA VAL A 145 -1.96 10.61 -9.71
C VAL A 145 -1.53 11.29 -11.00
N ASN A 146 -2.49 11.71 -11.81
CA ASN A 146 -2.19 12.51 -12.99
C ASN A 146 -2.24 13.99 -12.64
N VAL A 147 -1.16 14.71 -12.94
CA VAL A 147 -1.00 16.14 -12.73
C VAL A 147 -0.85 16.79 -14.09
N THR A 148 -1.72 17.73 -14.44
CA THR A 148 -1.67 18.44 -15.71
C THR A 148 -1.29 19.91 -15.52
N THR A 149 -1.00 20.59 -16.62
CA THR A 149 -0.81 22.05 -16.64
C THR A 149 -1.99 22.75 -15.97
N GLY A 150 -1.71 23.68 -15.06
CA GLY A 150 -2.73 24.36 -14.25
C GLY A 150 -2.98 23.71 -12.89
N ASN A 151 -2.25 22.64 -12.58
CA ASN A 151 -2.37 21.85 -11.34
C ASN A 151 -3.71 21.13 -11.19
N ASP A 152 -4.36 20.77 -12.29
CA ASP A 152 -5.48 19.86 -12.23
C ASP A 152 -4.96 18.46 -11.90
N VAL A 153 -5.55 17.85 -10.87
CA VAL A 153 -5.12 16.56 -10.36
C VAL A 153 -6.27 15.56 -10.43
N SER A 154 -6.02 14.43 -11.05
CA SER A 154 -6.94 13.29 -11.02
C SER A 154 -6.31 12.09 -10.34
N LEU A 155 -7.15 11.31 -9.65
CA LEU A 155 -6.74 10.10 -8.93
C LEU A 155 -7.38 8.88 -9.57
N ALA A 156 -6.56 7.88 -9.88
CA ALA A 156 -7.04 6.54 -10.19
C ALA A 156 -6.70 5.59 -9.02
N ASP A 157 -7.71 4.94 -8.47
CA ASP A 157 -7.56 3.99 -7.38
C ASP A 157 -6.88 2.71 -7.88
N ARG A 158 -5.74 2.39 -7.30
CA ARG A 158 -4.93 1.19 -7.61
C ARG A 158 -4.81 0.27 -6.40
N ARG A 159 -5.55 0.58 -5.32
CA ARG A 159 -5.53 -0.24 -4.10
C ARG A 159 -6.05 -1.64 -4.39
N ARG A 160 -5.35 -2.62 -3.84
CA ARG A 160 -5.84 -4.00 -3.77
C ARG A 160 -6.24 -4.28 -2.33
N PHE A 161 -7.46 -4.74 -2.15
CA PHE A 161 -8.00 -5.03 -0.83
C PHE A 161 -7.79 -6.50 -0.48
N ASN A 162 -7.25 -6.73 0.71
CA ASN A 162 -7.21 -8.07 1.29
C ASN A 162 -8.59 -8.41 1.83
N ILE A 163 -9.28 -9.25 1.12
CA ILE A 163 -10.46 -9.91 1.64
C ILE A 163 -9.93 -11.07 2.48
N MET A 164 -9.90 -10.91 3.81
CA MET A 164 -9.82 -12.09 4.67
C MET A 164 -11.00 -12.97 4.29
N GLN A 165 -10.73 -14.06 3.62
CA GLN A 165 -11.78 -15.04 3.39
C GLN A 165 -12.32 -15.43 4.77
N HIS A 166 -13.58 -15.17 4.98
CA HIS A 166 -14.25 -15.54 6.21
C HIS A 166 -14.05 -17.04 6.46
N PHE A 167 -13.17 -17.38 7.37
CA PHE A 167 -13.10 -18.75 7.93
C PHE A 167 -14.45 -19.19 8.53
N GLY A 168 -15.39 -18.24 8.74
CA GLY A 168 -16.71 -18.52 9.29
C GLY A 168 -17.64 -19.34 8.39
N LYS A 169 -17.50 -19.28 7.06
CA LYS A 169 -18.39 -20.07 6.18
C LYS A 169 -17.98 -21.53 6.06
N ALA A 170 -16.71 -21.84 6.15
CA ALA A 170 -16.25 -23.24 6.09
C ALA A 170 -16.55 -24.01 7.39
N LEU A 171 -16.49 -23.35 8.56
CA LEU A 171 -16.83 -23.98 9.84
C LEU A 171 -18.34 -24.20 10.01
N VAL A 172 -19.18 -23.29 9.53
CA VAL A 172 -20.64 -23.46 9.60
C VAL A 172 -21.11 -24.57 8.66
N GLY A 173 -20.50 -24.72 7.49
CA GLY A 173 -20.79 -25.81 6.57
C GLY A 173 -20.42 -27.19 7.13
N ALA A 174 -19.29 -27.28 7.84
CA ALA A 174 -18.86 -28.55 8.44
C ALA A 174 -19.68 -28.95 9.69
N MET A 175 -20.21 -27.96 10.43
CA MET A 175 -21.06 -28.24 11.60
C MET A 175 -22.49 -28.66 11.23
N ILE A 176 -22.98 -28.34 10.04
CA ILE A 176 -24.34 -28.71 9.61
C ILE A 176 -24.37 -30.09 8.97
N MET A 177 -23.26 -30.62 8.47
CA MET A 177 -23.19 -31.96 7.85
C MET A 177 -22.87 -33.10 8.83
N GLY A 178 -22.74 -32.81 10.11
CA GLY A 178 -22.41 -33.79 11.14
C GLY A 178 -23.61 -34.27 12.02
N ARG A 179 -24.84 -34.10 11.54
CA ARG A 179 -26.03 -34.64 12.21
C ARG A 179 -26.88 -35.41 11.21
N GLU A 180 -26.47 -36.61 10.94
CA GLU A 180 -27.35 -37.75 10.57
C GLU A 180 -26.88 -39.01 11.35
#